data_b034cbac0e2ab1772fdea3854aed24cd
#
_entry.id   b034cbac0e2ab1772fdea3854aed24cd
#
_cell.length_a   1.000
_cell.length_b   1.000
_cell.length_c   1.000
_cell.angle_alpha   90.00
_cell.angle_beta   90.00
_cell.angle_gamma   90.00
#
_symmetry.space_group_name_H-M   'P 1'
#
loop_
_entity.id
_entity.type
_entity.pdbx_description
1 polymer ?
#
loop_
_entity_poly.entity_id
_entity_poly.type
_entity_poly.pdbx_seq_one_letter_code
_entity_poly.pdbx_strand_id
1 'polypeptide(L)'
;MKRYQVRLTPQAEGDLPDLFEYIAKKDSLANAYHVLDELDELILSLDHQPERGHYPPELAGHGIKDYREVFFKPYRVIYQVINNHVVVLGCFDGRRDMQSLLERRLLQ
;
A
#
# COMPACT_ATOMS: atom_id res chain seq x y z
N MET A 1 2.18 19.00 -16.22
CA MET A 1 2.10 17.66 -15.61
C MET A 1 0.95 17.60 -14.64
N LYS A 2 0.16 16.55 -14.73
CA LYS A 2 -0.97 16.35 -13.85
C LYS A 2 -0.49 15.86 -12.49
N ARG A 3 -1.00 16.47 -11.42
CA ARG A 3 -0.75 16.05 -10.06
C ARG A 3 -2.01 15.50 -9.44
N TYR A 4 -1.85 14.46 -8.63
CA TYR A 4 -2.95 13.81 -7.94
C TYR A 4 -2.84 14.11 -6.44
N GLN A 5 -3.97 14.13 -5.77
CA GLN A 5 -4.00 14.22 -4.32
C GLN A 5 -3.94 12.81 -3.75
N VAL A 6 -2.95 12.58 -2.89
CA VAL A 6 -2.76 11.27 -2.26
C VAL A 6 -3.42 11.29 -0.89
N ARG A 7 -4.28 10.30 -0.65
CA ARG A 7 -5.00 10.14 0.61
C ARG A 7 -4.86 8.71 1.09
N LEU A 8 -4.93 8.53 2.40
CA LEU A 8 -4.96 7.21 3.02
C LEU A 8 -6.31 7.01 3.67
N THR A 9 -6.88 5.81 3.53
CA THR A 9 -8.04 5.45 4.35
C THR A 9 -7.62 5.36 5.81
N PRO A 10 -8.56 5.46 6.77
CA PRO A 10 -8.22 5.26 8.18
C PRO A 10 -7.55 3.92 8.45
N GLN A 11 -7.96 2.87 7.74
CA GLN A 11 -7.35 1.55 7.86
C GLN A 11 -5.90 1.57 7.38
N ALA A 12 -5.64 2.20 6.23
CA ALA A 12 -4.27 2.33 5.72
C ALA A 12 -3.39 3.14 6.66
N GLU A 13 -3.93 4.21 7.24
CA GLU A 13 -3.20 4.99 8.25
C GLU A 13 -2.81 4.13 9.45
N GLY A 14 -3.70 3.24 9.88
CA GLY A 14 -3.42 2.33 10.98
C GLY A 14 -2.42 1.24 10.64
N ASP A 15 -2.30 0.87 9.37
CA ASP A 15 -1.34 -0.15 8.94
C ASP A 15 0.11 0.29 9.20
N LEU A 16 0.41 1.58 9.08
CA LEU A 16 1.78 2.08 9.21
C LEU A 16 2.35 1.91 10.62
N PRO A 17 1.67 2.37 11.68
CA PRO A 17 2.18 2.09 13.02
C PRO A 17 2.18 0.61 13.38
N ASP A 18 1.26 -0.18 12.86
CA ASP A 18 1.25 -1.63 13.07
C ASP A 18 2.51 -2.28 12.47
N LEU A 19 2.86 -1.89 11.25
CA LEU A 19 4.10 -2.36 10.61
C LEU A 19 5.32 -1.93 11.39
N PHE A 20 5.35 -0.68 11.83
CA PHE A 20 6.46 -0.15 12.61
C PHE A 20 6.68 -0.99 13.87
N GLU A 21 5.62 -1.24 14.61
CA GLU A 21 5.70 -1.99 15.86
C GLU A 21 6.16 -3.42 15.61
N TYR A 22 5.64 -4.05 14.57
CA TYR A 22 6.02 -5.41 14.22
C TYR A 22 7.52 -5.48 13.86
N ILE A 23 8.01 -4.58 13.01
CA ILE A 23 9.40 -4.56 12.58
C ILE A 23 10.33 -4.25 13.75
N ALA A 24 9.94 -3.30 14.59
CA ALA A 24 10.75 -2.93 15.75
C ALA A 24 10.93 -4.12 16.70
N LYS A 25 9.90 -4.94 16.88
CA LYS A 25 9.96 -6.12 17.75
C LYS A 25 10.71 -7.29 17.11
N LYS A 26 10.54 -7.51 15.81
CA LYS A 26 11.09 -8.69 15.13
C LYS A 26 12.47 -8.45 14.57
N ASP A 27 12.85 -7.23 14.31
CA ASP A 27 14.14 -6.89 13.72
C ASP A 27 14.82 -5.83 14.58
N SER A 28 14.59 -4.55 14.27
CA SER A 28 15.23 -3.47 15.03
C SER A 28 14.40 -2.20 14.89
N LEU A 29 14.59 -1.30 15.86
CA LEU A 29 13.99 0.02 15.82
C LEU A 29 14.51 0.82 14.61
N ALA A 30 15.82 0.72 14.35
CA ALA A 30 16.43 1.40 13.22
C ALA A 30 15.82 0.97 11.89
N ASN A 31 15.61 -0.34 11.71
CA ASN A 31 14.98 -0.83 10.48
C ASN A 31 13.51 -0.45 10.40
N ALA A 32 12.81 -0.40 11.53
CA ALA A 32 11.42 0.06 11.54
C ALA A 32 11.32 1.50 11.02
N TYR A 33 12.18 2.40 11.48
CA TYR A 33 12.20 3.78 10.96
C TYR A 33 12.57 3.82 9.48
N HIS A 34 13.56 3.03 9.07
CA HIS A 34 13.97 3.00 7.67
C HIS A 34 12.82 2.57 6.75
N VAL A 35 12.12 1.50 7.10
CA VAL A 35 11.02 0.97 6.30
C VAL A 35 9.89 1.99 6.22
N LEU A 36 9.53 2.60 7.35
CA LEU A 36 8.45 3.59 7.36
C LEU A 36 8.78 4.81 6.54
N ASP A 37 10.04 5.29 6.59
CA ASP A 37 10.47 6.41 5.77
C ASP A 37 10.36 6.08 4.29
N GLU A 38 10.78 4.87 3.90
CA GLU A 38 10.69 4.43 2.51
C GLU A 38 9.24 4.29 2.04
N LEU A 39 8.36 3.77 2.90
CA LEU A 39 6.94 3.66 2.58
C LEU A 39 6.28 5.04 2.45
N ASP A 40 6.64 5.98 3.32
CA ASP A 40 6.13 7.35 3.24
C ASP A 40 6.53 8.00 1.93
N GLU A 41 7.79 7.88 1.54
CA GLU A 41 8.27 8.42 0.25
C GLU A 41 7.56 7.78 -0.93
N LEU A 42 7.37 6.47 -0.88
CA LEU A 42 6.69 5.72 -1.94
C LEU A 42 5.24 6.19 -2.08
N ILE A 43 4.54 6.33 -0.96
CA ILE A 43 3.14 6.79 -0.95
C ILE A 43 3.05 8.20 -1.52
N LEU A 44 3.90 9.12 -1.06
CA LEU A 44 3.88 10.50 -1.53
C LEU A 44 4.20 10.60 -3.02
N SER A 45 5.04 9.70 -3.53
CA SER A 45 5.42 9.69 -4.95
C SER A 45 4.24 9.37 -5.88
N LEU A 46 3.14 8.85 -5.34
CA LEU A 46 1.96 8.51 -6.13
C LEU A 46 1.18 9.74 -6.61
N ASP A 47 1.59 10.94 -6.21
CA ASP A 47 1.04 12.17 -6.77
C ASP A 47 1.43 12.37 -8.24
N HIS A 48 2.40 11.58 -8.75
CA HIS A 48 2.82 11.58 -10.14
C HIS A 48 2.61 10.20 -10.75
N GLN A 49 2.03 10.15 -11.95
CA GLN A 49 1.90 8.93 -12.73
C GLN A 49 1.43 7.72 -11.89
N PRO A 50 0.30 7.84 -11.19
CA PRO A 50 -0.15 6.75 -10.31
C PRO A 50 -0.56 5.49 -11.09
N GLU A 51 -0.74 5.57 -12.39
CA GLU A 51 -1.02 4.39 -13.22
C GLU A 51 0.21 3.50 -13.42
N ARG A 52 1.39 3.90 -12.94
CA ARG A 52 2.60 3.09 -13.07
C ARG A 52 2.57 1.80 -12.25
N GLY A 53 1.74 1.75 -11.21
CA GLY A 53 1.58 0.54 -10.42
C GLY A 53 0.91 -0.56 -11.21
N HIS A 54 1.21 -1.82 -10.87
CA HIS A 54 0.56 -2.93 -11.54
C HIS A 54 -0.64 -3.45 -10.75
N TYR A 55 -1.41 -4.31 -11.38
CA TYR A 55 -2.60 -4.88 -10.75
C TYR A 55 -2.17 -5.97 -9.77
N PRO A 56 -2.70 -5.98 -8.53
CA PRO A 56 -2.43 -7.07 -7.61
C PRO A 56 -2.89 -8.40 -8.21
N PRO A 57 -2.00 -9.40 -8.30
CA PRO A 57 -2.38 -10.66 -8.95
C PRO A 57 -3.52 -11.39 -8.24
N GLU A 58 -3.64 -11.20 -6.92
CA GLU A 58 -4.72 -11.80 -6.12
C GLU A 58 -6.10 -11.32 -6.56
N LEU A 59 -6.19 -10.13 -7.14
CA LEU A 59 -7.44 -9.53 -7.61
C LEU A 59 -7.58 -9.65 -9.11
N ALA A 60 -6.48 -9.46 -9.84
CA ALA A 60 -6.49 -9.51 -11.30
C ALA A 60 -6.91 -10.88 -11.81
N GLY A 61 -6.55 -11.95 -11.09
CA GLY A 61 -6.96 -13.31 -11.42
C GLY A 61 -8.47 -13.51 -11.37
N HIS A 62 -9.20 -12.65 -10.66
CA HIS A 62 -10.66 -12.65 -10.61
C HIS A 62 -11.28 -11.54 -11.49
N GLY A 63 -10.48 -10.94 -12.36
CA GLY A 63 -10.94 -9.88 -13.24
C GLY A 63 -11.10 -8.51 -12.59
N ILE A 64 -10.61 -8.37 -11.35
CA ILE A 64 -10.71 -7.11 -10.60
C ILE A 64 -9.46 -6.27 -10.90
N LYS A 65 -9.65 -5.18 -11.62
CA LYS A 65 -8.58 -4.28 -12.04
C LYS A 65 -8.80 -2.85 -11.56
N ASP A 66 -9.54 -2.70 -10.46
CA ASP A 66 -9.83 -1.38 -9.89
C ASP A 66 -8.69 -0.86 -9.03
N TYR A 67 -7.77 -1.74 -8.65
CA TYR A 67 -6.69 -1.45 -7.70
C TYR A 67 -5.34 -1.68 -8.33
N ARG A 68 -4.36 -0.92 -7.84
CA ARG A 68 -2.96 -1.04 -8.26
C ARG A 68 -2.09 -1.18 -7.04
N GLU A 69 -0.84 -1.56 -7.26
CA GLU A 69 0.13 -1.65 -6.18
C GLU A 69 1.51 -1.20 -6.61
N VAL A 70 2.24 -0.68 -5.63
CA VAL A 70 3.67 -0.39 -5.75
C VAL A 70 4.38 -1.05 -4.56
N PHE A 71 5.67 -1.24 -4.68
CA PHE A 71 6.44 -2.01 -3.69
C PHE A 71 7.58 -1.23 -3.09
N PHE A 72 7.80 -1.49 -1.82
CA PHE A 72 9.12 -1.47 -1.19
C PHE A 72 9.30 -2.84 -0.56
N LYS A 73 9.94 -3.75 -1.27
CA LYS A 73 9.95 -5.18 -0.90
C LYS A 73 10.43 -5.42 0.52
N PRO A 74 9.75 -6.26 1.31
CA PRO A 74 8.62 -7.11 0.91
C PRO A 74 7.25 -6.45 1.05
N TYR A 75 7.20 -5.14 1.31
CA TYR A 75 5.96 -4.43 1.61
C TYR A 75 5.26 -3.99 0.34
N ARG A 76 3.92 -4.05 0.37
CA ARG A 76 3.06 -3.72 -0.75
C ARG A 76 2.12 -2.60 -0.35
N VAL A 77 2.04 -1.57 -1.19
CA VAL A 77 1.11 -0.45 -1.02
C VAL A 77 0.01 -0.61 -2.06
N ILE A 78 -1.21 -0.84 -1.59
CA ILE A 78 -2.38 -1.06 -2.44
C ILE A 78 -3.17 0.24 -2.51
N TYR A 79 -3.50 0.67 -3.73
CA TYR A 79 -4.19 1.93 -3.91
C TYR A 79 -5.14 1.88 -5.10
N GLN A 80 -6.00 2.89 -5.18
CA GLN A 80 -6.97 3.07 -6.25
C GLN A 80 -6.85 4.50 -6.77
N VAL A 81 -6.93 4.68 -8.08
CA VAL A 81 -6.96 6.01 -8.69
C VAL A 81 -8.40 6.35 -9.00
N ILE A 82 -8.89 7.42 -8.39
CA ILE A 82 -10.27 7.88 -8.57
C ILE A 82 -10.23 9.36 -8.93
N ASN A 83 -10.54 9.68 -10.18
CA ASN A 83 -10.48 11.05 -10.69
C ASN A 83 -9.07 11.64 -10.47
N ASN A 84 -8.95 12.69 -9.67
CA ASN A 84 -7.68 13.33 -9.37
C ASN A 84 -7.08 12.89 -8.04
N HIS A 85 -7.60 11.78 -7.48
CA HIS A 85 -7.16 11.29 -6.18
C HIS A 85 -6.53 9.93 -6.31
N VAL A 86 -5.49 9.71 -5.50
CA VAL A 86 -4.95 8.38 -5.23
C VAL A 86 -5.36 8.04 -3.80
N VAL A 87 -6.11 6.97 -3.64
CA VAL A 87 -6.58 6.53 -2.33
C VAL A 87 -5.81 5.27 -1.96
N VAL A 88 -4.94 5.38 -0.96
CA VAL A 88 -4.18 4.23 -0.45
C VAL A 88 -5.09 3.46 0.50
N LEU A 89 -5.29 2.19 0.21
CA LEU A 89 -6.23 1.31 0.90
C LEU A 89 -5.54 0.39 1.90
N GLY A 90 -4.25 0.20 1.77
CA GLY A 90 -3.50 -0.62 2.70
C GLY A 90 -2.02 -0.68 2.42
N CYS A 91 -1.26 -0.96 3.47
CA CYS A 91 0.18 -1.19 3.40
C CYS A 91 0.44 -2.49 4.15
N PHE A 92 0.91 -3.50 3.44
CA PHE A 92 1.01 -4.85 3.97
C PHE A 92 2.39 -5.46 3.74
N ASP A 93 2.81 -6.29 4.67
CA ASP A 93 3.90 -7.23 4.42
C ASP A 93 3.40 -8.25 3.40
N GLY A 94 3.98 -8.24 2.21
CA GLY A 94 3.53 -9.07 1.10
C GLY A 94 3.75 -10.57 1.29
N ARG A 95 4.42 -10.97 2.38
CA ARG A 95 4.62 -12.38 2.71
C ARG A 95 3.43 -12.99 3.45
N ARG A 96 2.48 -12.15 3.89
CA ARG A 96 1.25 -12.60 4.54
C ARG A 96 0.31 -13.21 3.50
N ASP A 97 -0.79 -13.80 3.99
CA ASP A 97 -1.87 -14.30 3.13
C ASP A 97 -2.61 -13.10 2.50
N MET A 98 -2.07 -12.64 1.39
CA MET A 98 -2.59 -11.45 0.72
C MET A 98 -3.97 -11.68 0.12
N GLN A 99 -4.27 -12.91 -0.30
CA GLN A 99 -5.60 -13.21 -0.85
C GLN A 99 -6.69 -12.91 0.18
N SER A 100 -6.55 -13.46 1.38
CA SER A 100 -7.52 -13.23 2.46
C SER A 100 -7.52 -11.79 2.93
N LEU A 101 -6.35 -11.17 3.02
CA LEU A 101 -6.24 -9.77 3.45
C LEU A 101 -6.98 -8.83 2.51
N LEU A 102 -6.75 -8.98 1.21
CA LEU A 102 -7.37 -8.10 0.23
C LEU A 102 -8.87 -8.34 0.12
N GLU A 103 -9.31 -9.59 0.24
CA GLU A 103 -10.73 -9.89 0.26
C GLU A 103 -11.42 -9.19 1.44
N ARG A 104 -10.84 -9.27 2.62
CA ARG A 104 -11.42 -8.62 3.81
C ARG A 104 -11.39 -7.11 3.72
N ARG A 105 -10.29 -6.54 3.19
CA ARG A 105 -10.11 -5.09 3.15
C ARG A 105 -10.95 -4.44 2.06
N LEU A 106 -11.04 -5.06 0.90
CA LEU A 106 -11.54 -4.42 -0.31
C LEU A 106 -12.90 -4.92 -0.80
N LEU A 107 -13.26 -6.16 -0.48
CA LEU A 107 -14.42 -6.81 -1.10
C LEU A 107 -15.60 -7.04 -0.14
N GLN A 108 -15.49 -6.52 1.05
CA GLN A 108 -16.59 -6.59 2.02
C GLN A 108 -17.37 -5.30 2.08
#